data_de2785ba520e8277692b435006400f17
#
_entry.id   de2785ba520e8277692b435006400f17
#
_cell.length_a   1.000
_cell.length_b   1.000
_cell.length_c   1.000
_cell.angle_alpha   90.00
_cell.angle_beta   90.00
_cell.angle_gamma   90.00
#
_symmetry.space_group_name_H-M   'P 1'
#
loop_
_entity.id
_entity.type
_entity.pdbx_description
1 polymer ?
#
loop_
_entity_poly.entity_id
_entity_poly.type
_entity_poly.pdbx_seq_one_letter_code
_entity_poly.pdbx_strand_id
1 'polypeptide(L)'
;WVRGANNRLDDNPSGTSTDIRGFIHGDVIHSRPVVINYNRNSDDVFVFYGANDGMFRAVKGGQASGGGAEQWAFVPPEGFSKLKRLRDHTPLVTTTDTKPYFIDGSPTVYTSSVANDGDIDSSESDKAYLYLTARRGGRFIYALDVSNPATPRLLWKHSNADSGFSELGQTWSELKV
;
A
#
# COMPACT_ATOMS: atom_id res chain seq x y z
N TRP A 1 -10.77 -8.49 -10.83
CA TRP A 1 -10.41 -7.17 -11.36
C TRP A 1 -9.30 -6.52 -10.51
N VAL A 2 -9.47 -6.34 -9.21
CA VAL A 2 -8.50 -5.68 -8.33
C VAL A 2 -7.09 -6.30 -8.38
N ARG A 3 -7.00 -7.58 -8.63
CA ARG A 3 -5.74 -8.33 -8.83
C ARG A 3 -5.19 -8.26 -10.26
N GLY A 4 -5.71 -7.35 -11.08
CA GLY A 4 -5.24 -7.13 -12.45
C GLY A 4 -5.97 -7.88 -13.55
N ALA A 5 -6.94 -8.75 -13.23
CA ALA A 5 -7.65 -9.51 -14.27
C ALA A 5 -8.55 -8.62 -15.14
N ASN A 6 -8.51 -8.84 -16.44
CA ASN A 6 -9.31 -8.14 -17.46
C ASN A 6 -10.75 -8.67 -17.55
N ASN A 7 -11.40 -8.90 -16.41
CA ASN A 7 -12.68 -9.60 -16.33
C ASN A 7 -13.88 -8.78 -16.87
N ARG A 8 -13.67 -7.55 -17.32
CA ARG A 8 -14.69 -6.73 -17.97
C ARG A 8 -14.40 -6.49 -19.46
N LEU A 9 -13.21 -6.80 -19.93
CA LEU A 9 -12.75 -6.56 -21.28
C LEU A 9 -12.73 -5.07 -21.68
N ASP A 10 -12.73 -4.16 -20.70
CA ASP A 10 -12.75 -2.71 -20.92
C ASP A 10 -11.36 -2.14 -21.22
N ASP A 11 -10.31 -2.73 -20.63
CA ASP A 11 -8.92 -2.32 -20.86
C ASP A 11 -8.30 -3.03 -22.09
N ASN A 12 -8.78 -4.23 -22.43
CA ASN A 12 -8.38 -5.01 -23.60
C ASN A 12 -9.58 -5.77 -24.15
N PRO A 13 -10.41 -5.14 -25.00
CA PRO A 13 -11.64 -5.75 -25.52
C PRO A 13 -11.43 -7.00 -26.38
N SER A 14 -10.24 -7.14 -27.01
CA SER A 14 -9.88 -8.31 -27.82
C SER A 14 -9.22 -9.45 -27.01
N GLY A 15 -8.95 -9.22 -25.72
CA GLY A 15 -8.37 -10.21 -24.85
C GLY A 15 -9.41 -11.14 -24.23
N THR A 16 -8.96 -11.94 -23.26
CA THR A 16 -9.81 -12.82 -22.46
C THR A 16 -10.03 -12.27 -21.06
N SER A 17 -11.04 -12.73 -20.36
CA SER A 17 -11.35 -12.32 -18.99
C SER A 17 -10.29 -12.73 -17.96
N THR A 18 -9.36 -13.59 -18.35
CA THR A 18 -8.24 -14.07 -17.53
C THR A 18 -6.92 -13.35 -17.83
N ASP A 19 -6.86 -12.57 -18.91
CA ASP A 19 -5.68 -11.76 -19.22
C ASP A 19 -5.46 -10.70 -18.15
N ILE A 20 -4.23 -10.24 -18.05
CA ILE A 20 -3.89 -9.09 -17.21
C ILE A 20 -4.27 -7.80 -17.95
N ARG A 21 -4.88 -6.86 -17.24
CA ARG A 21 -5.19 -5.53 -17.77
C ARG A 21 -3.90 -4.78 -18.10
N GLY A 22 -3.92 -3.98 -19.17
CA GLY A 22 -2.78 -3.15 -19.54
C GLY A 22 -2.45 -2.05 -18.52
N PHE A 23 -3.46 -1.57 -17.80
CA PHE A 23 -3.33 -0.53 -16.78
C PHE A 23 -3.94 -1.01 -15.46
N ILE A 24 -3.11 -1.50 -14.57
CA ILE A 24 -3.54 -2.06 -13.27
C ILE A 24 -3.26 -1.14 -12.10
N HIS A 25 -2.43 -0.11 -12.30
CA HIS A 25 -1.96 0.77 -11.25
C HIS A 25 -2.80 2.05 -11.19
N GLY A 26 -3.24 2.40 -9.99
CA GLY A 26 -3.92 3.68 -9.76
C GLY A 26 -2.95 4.83 -9.56
N ASP A 27 -3.50 6.04 -9.54
CA ASP A 27 -2.71 7.24 -9.34
C ASP A 27 -2.15 7.34 -7.91
N VAL A 28 -0.92 7.80 -7.82
CA VAL A 28 -0.21 8.14 -6.58
C VAL A 28 -0.16 9.66 -6.49
N ILE A 29 -1.05 10.25 -5.68
CA ILE A 29 -1.14 11.73 -5.61
C ILE A 29 -0.37 12.26 -4.40
N HIS A 30 -0.63 11.76 -3.21
CA HIS A 30 -0.07 12.29 -1.97
C HIS A 30 0.78 11.30 -1.20
N SER A 31 0.70 10.01 -1.52
CA SER A 31 1.52 8.99 -0.89
C SER A 31 2.97 9.13 -1.38
N ARG A 32 3.83 9.74 -0.58
CA ARG A 32 5.26 9.78 -0.85
C ARG A 32 5.84 8.39 -0.59
N PRO A 33 6.53 7.78 -1.55
CA PRO A 33 7.16 6.49 -1.32
C PRO A 33 8.20 6.56 -0.20
N VAL A 34 8.28 5.51 0.59
CA VAL A 34 9.40 5.28 1.51
C VAL A 34 10.22 4.10 1.04
N VAL A 35 11.51 4.15 1.32
CA VAL A 35 12.47 3.13 0.89
C VAL A 35 13.10 2.52 2.12
N ILE A 36 13.17 1.19 2.15
CA ILE A 36 13.99 0.45 3.11
C ILE A 36 15.04 -0.30 2.31
N ASN A 37 16.30 -0.06 2.63
CA ASN A 37 17.38 -0.94 2.24
C ASN A 37 17.65 -1.89 3.40
N TYR A 38 17.33 -3.15 3.21
CA TYR A 38 17.57 -4.19 4.22
C TYR A 38 19.03 -4.58 4.31
N ASN A 39 19.79 -4.32 3.23
CA ASN A 39 21.25 -4.46 3.17
C ASN A 39 21.79 -5.87 3.45
N ARG A 40 20.94 -6.89 3.50
CA ARG A 40 21.32 -8.30 3.66
C ARG A 40 22.07 -8.85 2.44
N ASN A 41 21.97 -8.16 1.32
CA ASN A 41 22.67 -8.43 0.07
C ASN A 41 22.74 -7.14 -0.78
N SER A 42 23.46 -7.18 -1.89
CA SER A 42 23.75 -5.99 -2.70
C SER A 42 22.55 -5.36 -3.42
N ASP A 43 21.37 -5.97 -3.39
CA ASP A 43 20.15 -5.48 -4.09
C ASP A 43 18.89 -5.71 -3.25
N ASP A 44 18.96 -5.36 -1.98
CA ASP A 44 17.93 -5.65 -0.99
C ASP A 44 17.07 -4.43 -0.63
N VAL A 45 16.69 -3.70 -1.66
CA VAL A 45 15.92 -2.46 -1.53
C VAL A 45 14.44 -2.72 -1.81
N PHE A 46 13.57 -2.18 -0.98
CA PHE A 46 12.12 -2.19 -1.20
C PHE A 46 11.54 -0.80 -1.11
N VAL A 47 10.59 -0.51 -1.99
CA VAL A 47 9.86 0.76 -2.06
C VAL A 47 8.41 0.49 -1.65
N PHE A 48 7.90 1.29 -0.72
CA PHE A 48 6.55 1.14 -0.18
C PHE A 48 5.75 2.42 -0.43
N TYR A 49 4.53 2.29 -0.97
CA TYR A 49 3.65 3.42 -1.24
C TYR A 49 2.19 3.01 -1.36
N GLY A 50 1.29 3.95 -1.16
CA GLY A 50 -0.13 3.79 -1.39
C GLY A 50 -0.57 4.35 -2.73
N ALA A 51 -1.64 3.80 -3.29
CA ALA A 51 -2.25 4.28 -4.51
C ALA A 51 -3.79 4.35 -4.39
N ASN A 52 -4.41 5.10 -5.29
CA ASN A 52 -5.87 5.30 -5.29
C ASN A 52 -6.63 4.22 -6.09
N ASP A 53 -6.02 3.07 -6.29
CA ASP A 53 -6.67 1.84 -6.76
C ASP A 53 -7.08 0.88 -5.64
N GLY A 54 -6.86 1.28 -4.39
CA GLY A 54 -7.17 0.49 -3.21
C GLY A 54 -5.99 -0.18 -2.56
N MET A 55 -4.79 -0.10 -3.14
CA MET A 55 -3.65 -0.88 -2.71
C MET A 55 -2.55 -0.05 -2.05
N PHE A 56 -1.95 -0.62 -1.03
CA PHE A 56 -0.63 -0.30 -0.54
C PHE A 56 0.35 -1.37 -1.04
N ARG A 57 1.44 -0.95 -1.65
CA ARG A 57 2.37 -1.84 -2.35
C ARG A 57 3.75 -1.88 -1.74
N ALA A 58 4.35 -3.05 -1.83
CA ALA A 58 5.79 -3.25 -1.72
C ALA A 58 6.33 -3.64 -3.09
N VAL A 59 7.27 -2.87 -3.58
CA VAL A 59 7.93 -3.11 -4.87
C VAL A 59 9.41 -3.30 -4.64
N LYS A 60 9.98 -4.33 -5.23
CA LYS A 60 11.42 -4.54 -5.17
C LYS A 60 12.13 -3.41 -5.90
N GLY A 61 12.99 -2.69 -5.20
CA GLY A 61 13.89 -1.69 -5.79
C GLY A 61 15.08 -2.35 -6.48
N GLY A 62 16.09 -1.55 -6.79
CA GLY A 62 17.33 -2.03 -7.36
C GLY A 62 17.30 -2.15 -8.88
N GLN A 63 18.46 -2.50 -9.45
CA GLN A 63 18.69 -2.59 -10.89
C GLN A 63 18.92 -4.03 -11.36
N ALA A 64 18.99 -4.99 -10.44
CA ALA A 64 19.12 -6.39 -10.78
C ALA A 64 17.84 -6.97 -11.36
N SER A 65 17.92 -8.19 -11.87
CA SER A 65 16.75 -8.95 -12.35
C SER A 65 15.66 -9.01 -11.27
N GLY A 66 14.45 -8.61 -11.62
CA GLY A 66 13.30 -8.50 -10.70
C GLY A 66 13.12 -7.12 -10.06
N GLY A 67 13.99 -6.15 -10.31
CA GLY A 67 13.76 -4.75 -9.95
C GLY A 67 12.49 -4.21 -10.60
N GLY A 68 11.68 -3.46 -9.86
CA GLY A 68 10.36 -3.01 -10.27
C GLY A 68 9.22 -4.03 -10.09
N ALA A 69 9.50 -5.27 -9.69
CA ALA A 69 8.46 -6.26 -9.43
C ALA A 69 7.70 -5.97 -8.14
N GLU A 70 6.36 -6.03 -8.20
CA GLU A 70 5.51 -6.00 -7.02
C GLU A 70 5.76 -7.27 -6.19
N GLN A 71 6.20 -7.10 -4.96
CA GLN A 71 6.40 -8.21 -4.03
C GLN A 71 5.07 -8.63 -3.40
N TRP A 72 4.29 -7.66 -3.00
CA TRP A 72 2.92 -7.84 -2.50
C TRP A 72 2.14 -6.53 -2.55
N ALA A 73 0.83 -6.66 -2.46
CA ALA A 73 -0.08 -5.54 -2.28
C ALA A 73 -1.07 -5.85 -1.15
N PHE A 74 -1.34 -4.83 -0.33
CA PHE A 74 -2.30 -4.89 0.77
C PHE A 74 -3.50 -3.99 0.45
N VAL A 75 -4.71 -4.51 0.59
CA VAL A 75 -5.97 -3.77 0.42
C VAL A 75 -6.69 -3.69 1.76
N PRO A 76 -6.76 -2.51 2.39
CA PRO A 76 -7.53 -2.34 3.61
C PRO A 76 -9.01 -2.65 3.39
N PRO A 77 -9.66 -3.40 4.29
CA PRO A 77 -11.09 -3.68 4.20
C PRO A 77 -11.98 -2.43 4.10
N GLU A 78 -11.56 -1.32 4.69
CA GLU A 78 -12.23 -0.02 4.63
C GLU A 78 -12.35 0.53 3.19
N GLY A 79 -11.51 0.02 2.28
CA GLY A 79 -11.54 0.36 0.86
C GLY A 79 -12.51 -0.50 0.02
N PHE A 80 -12.95 -1.66 0.51
CA PHE A 80 -13.66 -2.66 -0.31
C PHE A 80 -14.94 -2.11 -0.95
N SER A 81 -15.72 -1.32 -0.23
CA SER A 81 -16.95 -0.72 -0.78
C SER A 81 -16.71 0.23 -1.96
N LYS A 82 -15.51 0.79 -2.08
CA LYS A 82 -15.13 1.73 -3.13
C LYS A 82 -14.60 1.03 -4.40
N LEU A 83 -14.11 -0.22 -4.27
CA LEU A 83 -13.48 -0.95 -5.39
C LEU A 83 -14.45 -1.21 -6.54
N LYS A 84 -15.74 -1.45 -6.22
CA LYS A 84 -16.77 -1.66 -7.25
C LYS A 84 -16.91 -0.44 -8.16
N ARG A 85 -16.89 0.77 -7.58
CA ARG A 85 -16.96 2.02 -8.34
C ARG A 85 -15.78 2.18 -9.29
N LEU A 86 -14.56 1.85 -8.85
CA LEU A 86 -13.39 1.86 -9.72
C LEU A 86 -13.54 0.90 -10.90
N ARG A 87 -14.00 -0.32 -10.61
CA ARG A 87 -14.20 -1.33 -11.63
C ARG A 87 -15.27 -0.94 -12.65
N ASP A 88 -16.38 -0.38 -12.17
CA ASP A 88 -17.58 -0.16 -12.98
C ASP A 88 -17.57 1.24 -13.64
N HIS A 89 -16.63 2.11 -13.26
CA HIS A 89 -16.57 3.52 -13.67
C HIS A 89 -17.90 4.27 -13.39
N THR A 90 -18.66 3.85 -12.38
CA THR A 90 -19.99 4.37 -12.10
C THR A 90 -20.21 4.53 -10.59
N PRO A 91 -20.65 5.72 -10.12
CA PRO A 91 -20.85 6.96 -10.91
C PRO A 91 -19.52 7.58 -11.36
N LEU A 92 -19.55 8.31 -12.44
CA LEU A 92 -18.41 9.11 -12.92
C LEU A 92 -18.04 10.17 -11.87
N VAL A 93 -16.80 10.63 -11.91
CA VAL A 93 -16.34 11.73 -11.04
C VAL A 93 -17.00 13.04 -11.49
N THR A 94 -17.70 13.68 -10.56
CA THR A 94 -18.39 14.98 -10.75
C THR A 94 -18.13 15.86 -9.52
N THR A 95 -18.76 17.02 -9.45
CA THR A 95 -18.72 17.88 -8.27
C THR A 95 -19.42 17.25 -7.06
N THR A 96 -20.43 16.42 -7.27
CA THR A 96 -21.20 15.73 -6.23
C THR A 96 -20.65 14.32 -5.96
N ASP A 97 -20.27 13.60 -7.01
CA ASP A 97 -19.68 12.26 -6.93
C ASP A 97 -18.17 12.36 -7.00
N THR A 98 -17.55 12.79 -5.92
CA THR A 98 -16.12 13.05 -5.88
C THR A 98 -15.29 11.76 -6.06
N LYS A 99 -14.04 11.94 -6.49
CA LYS A 99 -13.08 10.84 -6.66
C LYS A 99 -12.97 9.99 -5.39
N PRO A 100 -13.02 8.65 -5.50
CA PRO A 100 -12.70 7.79 -4.36
C PRO A 100 -11.19 7.82 -4.09
N TYR A 101 -10.83 8.10 -2.85
CA TYR A 101 -9.48 7.98 -2.34
C TYR A 101 -9.32 6.72 -1.49
N PHE A 102 -8.11 6.17 -1.44
CA PHE A 102 -7.79 4.95 -0.69
C PHE A 102 -6.62 5.16 0.27
N ILE A 103 -5.44 4.64 -0.01
CA ILE A 103 -4.26 4.88 0.81
C ILE A 103 -3.49 6.05 0.21
N ASP A 104 -3.98 7.24 0.49
CA ASP A 104 -3.48 8.50 -0.06
C ASP A 104 -2.44 9.18 0.86
N GLY A 105 -2.21 8.64 2.06
CA GLY A 105 -1.23 9.13 3.02
C GLY A 105 0.17 8.60 2.72
N SER A 106 1.17 9.40 3.11
CA SER A 106 2.55 8.96 3.06
C SER A 106 2.81 7.94 4.18
N PRO A 107 3.39 6.78 3.88
CA PRO A 107 3.79 5.86 4.94
C PRO A 107 4.97 6.44 5.73
N THR A 108 5.09 6.00 6.97
CA THR A 108 6.25 6.28 7.83
C THR A 108 6.93 4.97 8.19
N VAL A 109 8.24 4.99 8.23
CA VAL A 109 9.09 3.85 8.56
C VAL A 109 9.72 4.02 9.92
N TYR A 110 9.76 2.93 10.68
CA TYR A 110 10.63 2.75 11.81
C TYR A 110 11.54 1.55 11.57
N THR A 111 12.82 1.68 11.82
CA THR A 111 13.79 0.58 11.73
C THR A 111 14.63 0.53 13.00
N SER A 112 15.02 -0.68 13.40
CA SER A 112 15.90 -0.94 14.53
C SER A 112 16.75 -2.17 14.22
N SER A 113 18.07 -2.02 14.24
CA SER A 113 19.02 -3.14 14.18
C SER A 113 19.55 -3.42 15.57
N VAL A 114 19.50 -4.68 15.98
CA VAL A 114 19.96 -5.15 17.31
C VAL A 114 21.48 -5.28 17.31
N ALA A 115 22.04 -5.83 16.25
CA ALA A 115 23.48 -5.99 16.10
C ALA A 115 24.18 -4.66 15.76
N ASN A 116 23.43 -3.68 15.24
CA ASN A 116 23.93 -2.39 14.77
C ASN A 116 25.03 -2.52 13.70
N ASP A 117 24.89 -3.52 12.84
CA ASP A 117 25.84 -3.89 11.78
C ASP A 117 25.50 -3.26 10.42
N GLY A 118 24.37 -2.54 10.37
CA GLY A 118 23.97 -1.76 9.19
C GLY A 118 23.05 -2.50 8.22
N ASP A 119 22.60 -3.70 8.58
CA ASP A 119 21.52 -4.37 7.86
C ASP A 119 20.21 -4.42 8.69
N ILE A 120 19.17 -5.01 8.12
CA ILE A 120 17.90 -5.30 8.81
C ILE A 120 17.55 -6.76 8.52
N ASP A 121 17.96 -7.64 9.41
CA ASP A 121 17.67 -9.06 9.32
C ASP A 121 16.73 -9.52 10.43
N SER A 122 15.56 -10.01 10.03
CA SER A 122 14.55 -10.50 10.97
C SER A 122 15.01 -11.73 11.76
N SER A 123 16.00 -12.48 11.27
CA SER A 123 16.60 -13.62 11.99
C SER A 123 17.45 -13.17 13.18
N GLU A 124 17.95 -11.94 13.15
CA GLU A 124 18.73 -11.31 14.23
C GLU A 124 17.86 -10.47 15.19
N SER A 125 16.55 -10.57 15.05
CA SER A 125 15.56 -9.81 15.80
C SER A 125 15.42 -8.33 15.42
N ASP A 126 16.01 -7.91 14.32
CA ASP A 126 15.85 -6.58 13.77
C ASP A 126 14.42 -6.29 13.38
N LYS A 127 14.06 -5.02 13.38
CA LYS A 127 12.70 -4.58 13.13
C LYS A 127 12.63 -3.53 12.04
N ALA A 128 11.67 -3.71 11.16
CA ALA A 128 11.20 -2.69 10.24
C ALA A 128 9.67 -2.63 10.32
N TYR A 129 9.12 -1.47 10.69
CA TYR A 129 7.69 -1.26 10.80
C TYR A 129 7.24 -0.15 9.85
N LEU A 130 6.09 -0.35 9.23
CA LEU A 130 5.43 0.64 8.40
C LEU A 130 4.14 1.09 9.07
N TYR A 131 3.96 2.40 9.13
CA TYR A 131 2.73 3.02 9.60
C TYR A 131 2.05 3.70 8.42
N LEU A 132 0.78 3.32 8.17
CA LEU A 132 0.01 3.76 7.02
C LEU A 132 -1.12 4.68 7.46
N THR A 133 -1.29 5.77 6.73
CA THR A 133 -2.42 6.68 6.87
C THR A 133 -3.18 6.80 5.56
N ALA A 134 -4.44 7.19 5.61
CA ALA A 134 -5.30 7.19 4.43
C ALA A 134 -5.62 8.59 3.90
N ARG A 135 -5.38 9.66 4.66
CA ARG A 135 -5.83 11.03 4.32
C ARG A 135 -7.30 11.02 3.93
N ARG A 136 -7.63 11.44 2.70
CA ARG A 136 -8.99 11.41 2.15
C ARG A 136 -9.55 9.99 1.99
N GLY A 137 -8.71 8.97 2.01
CA GLY A 137 -9.11 7.59 1.83
C GLY A 137 -9.89 7.00 3.01
N GLY A 138 -9.73 7.56 4.22
CA GLY A 138 -10.48 7.07 5.37
C GLY A 138 -9.97 7.55 6.72
N ARG A 139 -10.66 7.08 7.75
CA ARG A 139 -10.42 7.39 9.16
C ARG A 139 -9.83 6.15 9.83
N PHE A 140 -8.63 5.77 9.41
CA PHE A 140 -7.93 4.58 9.91
C PHE A 140 -6.41 4.73 9.85
N ILE A 141 -5.73 3.95 10.65
CA ILE A 141 -4.27 3.83 10.72
C ILE A 141 -3.93 2.35 10.80
N TYR A 142 -2.89 1.93 10.09
CA TYR A 142 -2.35 0.58 10.13
C TYR A 142 -0.89 0.60 10.54
N ALA A 143 -0.47 -0.41 11.29
CA ALA A 143 0.93 -0.74 11.49
C ALA A 143 1.22 -2.15 10.96
N LEU A 144 2.23 -2.25 10.11
CA LEU A 144 2.69 -3.48 9.52
C LEU A 144 4.13 -3.77 9.97
N ASP A 145 4.40 -5.01 10.31
CA ASP A 145 5.76 -5.53 10.47
C ASP A 145 6.23 -6.00 9.07
N VAL A 146 7.27 -5.37 8.59
CA VAL A 146 7.94 -5.70 7.33
C VAL A 146 9.41 -6.05 7.54
N SER A 147 9.78 -6.47 8.75
CA SER A 147 11.15 -6.91 9.07
C SER A 147 11.61 -8.02 8.11
N ASN A 148 10.69 -8.87 7.67
CA ASN A 148 10.86 -9.69 6.48
C ASN A 148 10.02 -9.09 5.34
N PRO A 149 10.63 -8.45 4.34
CA PRO A 149 9.89 -7.77 3.28
C PRO A 149 9.05 -8.69 2.39
N ALA A 150 9.32 -10.01 2.39
CA ALA A 150 8.55 -10.98 1.61
C ALA A 150 7.26 -11.43 2.33
N THR A 151 7.19 -11.30 3.65
CA THR A 151 6.08 -11.82 4.47
C THR A 151 5.60 -10.78 5.48
N PRO A 152 4.93 -9.71 5.02
CA PRO A 152 4.42 -8.66 5.89
C PRO A 152 3.38 -9.21 6.88
N ARG A 153 3.34 -8.65 8.08
CA ARG A 153 2.36 -9.00 9.11
C ARG A 153 1.66 -7.77 9.65
N LEU A 154 0.36 -7.88 9.89
CA LEU A 154 -0.37 -6.84 10.60
C LEU A 154 0.06 -6.85 12.07
N LEU A 155 0.53 -5.71 12.59
CA LEU A 155 0.75 -5.50 14.01
C LEU A 155 -0.55 -5.07 14.69
N TRP A 156 -1.13 -4.00 14.20
CA TRP A 156 -2.39 -3.47 14.70
C TRP A 156 -3.04 -2.54 13.66
N LYS A 157 -4.31 -2.29 13.86
CA LYS A 157 -5.04 -1.23 13.15
C LYS A 157 -5.92 -0.48 14.15
N HIS A 158 -6.18 0.77 13.86
CA HIS A 158 -7.22 1.56 14.51
C HIS A 158 -8.03 2.31 13.47
N SER A 159 -9.32 2.42 13.73
CA SER A 159 -10.27 3.16 12.92
C SER A 159 -11.23 3.94 13.82
N ASN A 160 -11.96 4.88 13.26
CA ASN A 160 -12.99 5.60 14.01
C ASN A 160 -14.17 4.72 14.48
N ALA A 161 -14.22 3.47 14.04
CA ALA A 161 -15.21 2.49 14.52
C ALA A 161 -14.75 1.77 15.79
N ASP A 162 -13.48 1.89 16.17
CA ASP A 162 -12.93 1.21 17.32
C ASP A 162 -13.22 1.99 18.61
N SER A 163 -13.39 1.27 19.72
CA SER A 163 -13.60 1.89 21.03
C SER A 163 -12.43 2.81 21.39
N GLY A 164 -12.72 4.03 21.80
CA GLY A 164 -11.72 5.06 22.13
C GLY A 164 -11.19 5.83 20.93
N PHE A 165 -11.59 5.50 19.69
CA PHE A 165 -11.14 6.15 18.46
C PHE A 165 -12.26 6.87 17.69
N SER A 166 -13.43 7.07 18.27
CA SER A 166 -14.58 7.73 17.61
C SER A 166 -14.24 9.10 17.03
N GLU A 167 -13.33 9.84 17.69
CA GLU A 167 -12.85 11.16 17.28
C GLU A 167 -11.73 11.13 16.23
N LEU A 168 -11.27 9.94 15.83
CA LEU A 168 -10.27 9.82 14.78
C LEU A 168 -10.79 10.41 13.48
N GLY A 169 -10.21 11.54 13.06
CA GLY A 169 -10.53 12.20 11.80
C GLY A 169 -9.85 11.53 10.60
N GLN A 170 -9.96 12.18 9.45
CA GLN A 170 -9.12 11.81 8.31
C GLN A 170 -7.65 12.02 8.67
N THR A 171 -6.81 11.04 8.39
CA THR A 171 -5.42 10.96 8.86
C THR A 171 -4.48 11.76 7.95
N TRP A 172 -4.57 13.08 8.04
CA TRP A 172 -3.81 14.01 7.19
C TRP A 172 -2.33 14.11 7.53
N SER A 173 -1.99 13.96 8.81
CA SER A 173 -0.62 14.09 9.29
C SER A 173 0.23 12.89 8.92
N GLU A 174 1.50 13.13 8.65
CA GLU A 174 2.51 12.07 8.64
C GLU A 174 2.72 11.61 10.09
N LEU A 175 2.74 10.29 10.29
CA LEU A 175 3.07 9.71 11.58
C LEU A 175 4.55 9.97 11.88
N LYS A 176 4.86 10.19 13.14
CA LYS A 176 6.26 10.26 13.62
C LYS A 176 6.46 9.23 14.71
N VAL A 177 7.57 8.55 14.64
CA VAL A 177 7.98 7.47 15.54
C VAL A 177 9.27 7.87 16.23
#